data_bd4009d8829874a17658ec27777bc221
#
_entry.id   bd4009d8829874a17658ec27777bc221
#
_cell.length_a   1.000
_cell.length_b   1.000
_cell.length_c   1.000
_cell.angle_alpha   90.00
_cell.angle_beta   90.00
_cell.angle_gamma   90.00
#
_symmetry.space_group_name_H-M   'P 1'
#
loop_
_entity.id
_entity.type
_entity.pdbx_description
1 polymer ?
#
loop_
_entity_poly.entity_id
_entity_poly.type
_entity_poly.pdbx_seq_one_letter_code
_entity_poly.pdbx_strand_id
1 'polypeptide(L)'
;VGSEMCIRDSYTSSQKTKFVLPYMRHRLHYQLSYSLNEQTVFKTMAEYIRTSYYKREYSNGLMIGGSAKVGFIGFPFRASVSGAWFRIDDYNSRIYMYEPGLLYAFSMNSFYGKGTRLAVNLRYDCNNWLMIQGKWGWTHYADRNRISSGPEEIMGNNKADLQFLLRIKF
;
A
#
# COMPACT_ATOMS: atom_id res chain seq x y z
N VAL A 1 5.06 15.24 12.07
CA VAL A 1 3.90 15.95 11.53
C VAL A 1 4.37 16.80 10.37
N GLY A 2 3.92 16.50 9.17
CA GLY A 2 4.21 17.28 7.97
C GLY A 2 2.92 17.89 7.43
N SER A 3 2.92 19.15 7.04
CA SER A 3 1.86 19.79 6.26
C SER A 3 2.42 20.18 4.90
N GLU A 4 1.73 19.78 3.83
CA GLU A 4 2.07 20.14 2.47
C GLU A 4 0.96 21.03 1.91
N MET A 5 1.34 22.17 1.38
CA MET A 5 0.44 23.05 0.62
C MET A 5 0.73 22.81 -0.86
N CYS A 6 -0.17 22.13 -1.53
CA CYS A 6 -0.08 21.85 -2.95
C CYS A 6 -1.13 22.64 -3.72
N ILE A 7 -0.79 23.04 -4.93
CA ILE A 7 -1.67 23.70 -5.87
C ILE A 7 -2.12 22.65 -6.90
N ARG A 8 -3.42 22.44 -7.01
CA ARG A 8 -4.01 21.49 -7.96
C ARG A 8 -4.82 22.22 -9.02
N ASP A 9 -4.54 21.90 -10.27
CA ASP A 9 -5.34 22.39 -11.40
C ASP A 9 -6.71 21.69 -11.41
N SER A 10 -7.79 22.46 -11.44
CA SER A 10 -9.14 21.96 -11.67
C SER A 10 -9.76 22.59 -12.91
N TYR A 11 -10.52 21.81 -13.66
CA TYR A 11 -11.26 22.28 -14.83
C TYR A 11 -12.75 22.33 -14.49
N THR A 12 -13.40 23.44 -14.75
CA THR A 12 -14.86 23.53 -14.78
C THR A 12 -15.34 23.40 -16.22
N SER A 13 -16.39 22.61 -16.44
CA SER A 13 -16.92 22.24 -17.78
C SER A 13 -17.43 23.44 -18.61
N SER A 14 -17.58 24.62 -18.04
CA SER A 14 -18.09 25.83 -18.71
C SER A 14 -17.02 26.87 -19.07
N GLN A 15 -15.78 26.73 -18.59
CA GLN A 15 -14.70 27.68 -18.91
C GLN A 15 -13.39 26.93 -19.10
N LYS A 16 -12.72 27.17 -20.23
CA LYS A 16 -11.40 26.60 -20.59
C LYS A 16 -10.22 27.21 -19.78
N THR A 17 -10.49 27.88 -18.68
CA THR A 17 -9.46 28.51 -17.84
C THR A 17 -9.08 27.58 -16.69
N LYS A 18 -7.80 27.31 -16.54
CA LYS A 18 -7.25 26.60 -15.40
C LYS A 18 -7.28 27.49 -14.17
N PHE A 19 -7.98 27.06 -13.14
CA PHE A 19 -7.94 27.72 -11.85
C PHE A 19 -7.02 26.95 -10.90
N VAL A 20 -6.15 27.69 -10.24
CA VAL A 20 -5.29 27.17 -9.19
C VAL A 20 -6.06 27.25 -7.88
N LEU A 21 -6.46 26.10 -7.33
CA LEU A 21 -7.17 26.05 -6.05
C LEU A 21 -6.21 25.71 -4.93
N PRO A 22 -6.27 26.40 -3.78
CA PRO A 22 -5.47 26.06 -2.63
C PRO A 22 -5.86 24.67 -2.10
N TYR A 23 -4.86 23.83 -1.94
CA TYR A 23 -4.96 22.47 -1.44
C TYR A 23 -4.05 22.33 -0.23
N MET A 24 -4.60 21.90 0.89
CA MET A 24 -3.85 21.66 2.11
C MET A 24 -3.97 20.20 2.52
N ARG A 25 -2.84 19.57 2.81
CA ARG A 25 -2.78 18.17 3.24
C ARG A 25 -2.00 18.08 4.53
N HIS A 26 -2.64 17.57 5.56
CA HIS A 26 -2.01 17.19 6.81
C HIS A 26 -1.85 15.68 6.85
N ARG A 27 -0.64 15.21 7.21
CA ARG A 27 -0.31 13.79 7.33
C ARG A 27 0.31 13.54 8.69
N LEU A 28 -0.27 12.62 9.45
CA LEU A 28 0.29 12.06 10.65
C LEU A 28 0.66 10.62 10.38
N HIS A 29 1.95 10.31 10.50
CA HIS A 29 2.48 8.97 10.29
C HIS A 29 3.16 8.49 11.56
N TYR A 30 2.78 7.32 12.03
CA TYR A 30 3.39 6.62 13.15
C TYR A 30 3.87 5.26 12.68
N GLN A 31 5.11 4.91 13.01
CA GLN A 31 5.70 3.60 12.71
C GLN A 31 6.52 3.13 13.89
N LEU A 32 6.28 1.89 14.31
CA LEU A 32 7.08 1.19 15.30
C LEU A 32 7.71 -0.04 14.65
N SER A 33 9.00 -0.23 14.84
CA SER A 33 9.73 -1.43 14.42
C SER A 33 10.33 -2.10 15.66
N TYR A 34 10.07 -3.39 15.79
CA TYR A 34 10.64 -4.23 16.82
C TYR A 34 11.38 -5.41 16.19
N SER A 35 12.67 -5.51 16.45
CA SER A 35 13.52 -6.60 15.96
C SER A 35 13.80 -7.55 17.11
N LEU A 36 13.33 -8.78 17.00
CA LEU A 36 13.61 -9.84 17.95
C LEU A 36 15.04 -10.39 17.74
N ASN A 37 15.42 -10.53 16.47
CA ASN A 37 16.75 -10.88 16.02
C ASN A 37 16.99 -10.32 14.60
N GLU A 38 18.16 -10.55 14.01
CA GLU A 38 18.49 -10.05 12.65
C GLU A 38 17.53 -10.54 11.55
N GLN A 39 16.86 -11.66 11.77
CA GLN A 39 15.98 -12.30 10.79
C GLN A 39 14.49 -12.11 11.09
N THR A 40 14.14 -11.73 12.33
CA THR A 40 12.74 -11.58 12.75
C THR A 40 12.46 -10.14 13.13
N VAL A 41 11.63 -9.48 12.34
CA VAL A 41 11.29 -8.06 12.50
C VAL A 41 9.78 -7.89 12.39
N PHE A 42 9.20 -7.22 13.38
CA PHE A 42 7.81 -6.79 13.41
C PHE A 42 7.75 -5.29 13.16
N LYS A 43 6.83 -4.86 12.31
CA LYS A 43 6.56 -3.43 12.07
C LYS A 43 5.08 -3.20 12.19
N THR A 44 4.71 -2.15 12.89
CA THR A 44 3.35 -1.63 12.93
C THR A 44 3.35 -0.21 12.44
N MET A 45 2.28 0.19 11.76
CA MET A 45 2.12 1.55 11.26
C MET A 45 0.68 2.01 11.42
N ALA A 46 0.54 3.29 11.70
CA ALA A 46 -0.74 3.99 11.63
C ALA A 46 -0.54 5.30 10.89
N GLU A 47 -1.41 5.59 9.96
CA GLU A 47 -1.35 6.80 9.16
C GLU A 47 -2.72 7.46 9.07
N TYR A 48 -2.76 8.75 9.38
CA TYR A 48 -3.93 9.60 9.25
C TYR A 48 -3.62 10.73 8.27
N ILE A 49 -4.49 10.93 7.31
CA ILE A 49 -4.40 12.02 6.33
C ILE A 49 -5.69 12.82 6.40
N ARG A 50 -5.55 14.14 6.42
CA ARG A 50 -6.64 15.09 6.23
C ARG A 50 -6.29 16.03 5.11
N THR A 51 -7.13 16.06 4.09
CA THR A 51 -7.02 16.97 2.97
C THR A 51 -8.15 18.00 3.01
N SER A 52 -7.84 19.25 2.71
CA SER A 52 -8.80 20.35 2.64
C SER A 52 -8.72 20.99 1.28
N TYR A 53 -9.88 21.19 0.67
CA TYR A 53 -10.06 21.90 -0.59
C TYR A 53 -10.69 23.27 -0.38
N TYR A 54 -10.53 24.13 -1.37
CA TYR A 54 -11.27 25.38 -1.46
C TYR A 54 -12.78 25.12 -1.31
N LYS A 55 -13.46 25.84 -0.41
CA LYS A 55 -14.87 25.70 0.01
C LYS A 55 -15.15 24.68 1.12
N ARG A 56 -14.17 24.36 1.96
CA ARG A 56 -14.36 23.52 3.17
C ARG A 56 -14.75 22.06 2.92
N GLU A 57 -14.50 21.54 1.76
CA GLU A 57 -14.58 20.08 1.59
C GLU A 57 -13.36 19.44 2.23
N TYR A 58 -13.61 18.57 3.19
CA TYR A 58 -12.58 17.81 3.88
C TYR A 58 -12.67 16.34 3.46
N SER A 59 -11.53 15.74 3.20
CA SER A 59 -11.40 14.31 2.99
C SER A 59 -10.41 13.74 4.00
N ASN A 60 -10.79 12.66 4.65
CA ASN A 60 -9.99 12.01 5.67
C ASN A 60 -9.60 10.61 5.23
N GLY A 61 -8.42 10.20 5.61
CA GLY A 61 -7.93 8.83 5.43
C GLY A 61 -7.30 8.33 6.70
N LEU A 62 -7.66 7.13 7.11
CA LEU A 62 -7.04 6.41 8.22
C LEU A 62 -6.65 5.02 7.74
N MET A 63 -5.41 4.64 8.03
CA MET A 63 -4.89 3.30 7.78
C MET A 63 -4.12 2.81 9.00
N ILE A 64 -4.36 1.57 9.38
CA ILE A 64 -3.62 0.86 10.43
C ILE A 64 -3.14 -0.45 9.81
N GLY A 65 -1.87 -0.74 9.94
CA GLY A 65 -1.30 -1.94 9.35
C GLY A 65 -0.06 -2.42 10.09
N GLY A 66 0.40 -3.58 9.68
CA GLY A 66 1.62 -4.14 10.21
C GLY A 66 2.22 -5.19 9.28
N SER A 67 3.46 -5.52 9.53
CA SER A 67 4.15 -6.61 8.86
C SER A 67 5.03 -7.38 9.82
N ALA A 68 5.10 -8.67 9.61
CA ALA A 68 6.02 -9.57 10.28
C ALA A 68 6.95 -10.19 9.23
N LYS A 69 8.25 -10.14 9.47
CA LYS A 69 9.26 -10.82 8.68
C LYS A 69 9.90 -11.87 9.57
N VAL A 70 9.95 -13.11 9.11
CA VAL A 70 10.51 -14.23 9.86
C VAL A 70 11.48 -14.98 8.96
N GLY A 71 12.69 -15.18 9.45
CA GLY A 71 13.69 -16.06 8.88
C GLY A 71 14.17 -17.05 9.93
N PHE A 72 14.60 -18.22 9.51
CA PHE A 72 15.12 -19.26 10.41
C PHE A 72 16.63 -19.40 10.21
N ILE A 73 17.37 -19.37 11.32
CA ILE A 73 18.82 -19.56 11.30
C ILE A 73 19.12 -21.00 10.85
N GLY A 74 19.97 -21.15 9.84
CA GLY A 74 20.34 -22.45 9.30
C GLY A 74 19.32 -23.06 8.33
N PHE A 75 18.18 -22.39 8.07
CA PHE A 75 17.19 -22.82 7.09
C PHE A 75 17.01 -21.78 5.98
N PRO A 76 17.08 -22.17 4.70
CA PRO A 76 17.10 -21.23 3.58
C PRO A 76 15.73 -20.64 3.24
N PHE A 77 14.82 -20.58 4.21
CA PHE A 77 13.45 -20.11 4.03
C PHE A 77 13.21 -18.80 4.80
N ARG A 78 12.57 -17.84 4.13
CA ARG A 78 12.13 -16.59 4.72
C ARG A 78 10.68 -16.32 4.34
N ALA A 79 9.89 -15.95 5.33
CA ALA A 79 8.50 -15.55 5.14
C ALA A 79 8.30 -14.10 5.58
N SER A 80 7.42 -13.39 4.92
CA SER A 80 6.89 -12.13 5.42
C SER A 80 5.40 -12.05 5.17
N VAL A 81 4.68 -11.58 6.18
CA VAL A 81 3.24 -11.36 6.13
C VAL A 81 3.01 -9.88 6.43
N SER A 82 2.13 -9.26 5.68
CA SER A 82 1.69 -7.89 5.94
C SER A 82 0.17 -7.81 5.85
N GLY A 83 -0.41 -6.99 6.71
CA GLY A 83 -1.84 -6.74 6.72
C GLY A 83 -2.12 -5.27 7.01
N ALA A 84 -3.19 -4.74 6.44
CA ALA A 84 -3.67 -3.40 6.70
C ALA A 84 -5.19 -3.34 6.65
N TRP A 85 -5.73 -2.51 7.51
CA TRP A 85 -7.10 -2.04 7.45
C TRP A 85 -7.08 -0.56 7.10
N PHE A 86 -7.97 -0.14 6.19
CA PHE A 86 -8.03 1.24 5.74
C PHE A 86 -9.46 1.74 5.60
N ARG A 87 -9.64 3.02 5.92
CA ARG A 87 -10.86 3.79 5.70
C ARG A 87 -10.48 5.17 5.21
N ILE A 88 -10.73 5.43 3.94
CA ILE A 88 -10.25 6.62 3.23
C ILE A 88 -11.42 7.14 2.39
N ASP A 89 -11.82 8.39 2.62
CA ASP A 89 -13.05 8.95 2.07
C ASP A 89 -12.99 9.05 0.53
N ASP A 90 -11.86 9.52 -0.02
CA ASP A 90 -11.70 9.66 -1.47
C ASP A 90 -10.25 9.42 -1.95
N TYR A 91 -10.07 9.45 -3.26
CA TYR A 91 -8.77 9.26 -3.91
C TYR A 91 -7.73 10.35 -3.54
N ASN A 92 -8.17 11.53 -3.12
CA ASN A 92 -7.28 12.64 -2.80
C ASN A 92 -6.59 12.46 -1.45
N SER A 93 -7.24 11.74 -0.53
CA SER A 93 -6.68 11.33 0.76
C SER A 93 -6.04 9.94 0.74
N ARG A 94 -5.79 9.38 -0.46
CA ARG A 94 -5.19 8.04 -0.59
C ARG A 94 -3.90 7.91 0.22
N ILE A 95 -3.73 6.74 0.81
CA ILE A 95 -2.57 6.36 1.61
C ILE A 95 -1.75 5.33 0.86
N TYR A 96 -0.45 5.44 0.95
CA TYR A 96 0.48 4.50 0.35
C TYR A 96 1.12 3.63 1.43
N MET A 97 1.10 2.33 1.23
CA MET A 97 1.77 1.39 2.12
C MET A 97 2.86 0.63 1.37
N TYR A 98 4.04 0.61 1.99
CA TYR A 98 5.11 -0.28 1.54
C TYR A 98 4.81 -1.71 2.01
N GLU A 99 4.79 -2.63 1.06
CA GLU A 99 4.72 -4.07 1.32
C GLU A 99 6.06 -4.73 0.94
N PRO A 100 6.53 -5.73 1.71
CA PRO A 100 7.64 -6.54 1.27
C PRO A 100 7.35 -7.14 -0.11
N GLY A 101 8.12 -6.72 -1.11
CA GLY A 101 7.98 -7.14 -2.50
C GLY A 101 8.93 -8.28 -2.87
N LEU A 102 8.87 -8.69 -4.13
CA LEU A 102 9.89 -9.57 -4.72
C LEU A 102 11.23 -8.84 -4.81
N LEU A 103 12.32 -9.60 -4.83
CA LEU A 103 13.63 -9.05 -5.09
C LEU A 103 13.62 -8.36 -6.47
N TYR A 104 14.20 -7.16 -6.57
CA TYR A 104 14.19 -6.29 -7.76
C TYR A 104 12.83 -5.70 -8.16
N ALA A 105 11.75 -5.99 -7.45
CA ALA A 105 10.45 -5.37 -7.69
C ALA A 105 10.13 -4.41 -6.54
N PHE A 106 9.95 -3.13 -6.88
CA PHE A 106 9.44 -2.14 -5.94
C PHE A 106 7.93 -2.07 -6.09
N SER A 107 7.21 -2.27 -4.99
CA SER A 107 5.76 -2.19 -4.96
C SER A 107 5.31 -1.25 -3.86
N MET A 108 4.65 -0.17 -4.25
CA MET A 108 4.01 0.76 -3.34
C MET A 108 2.52 0.83 -3.69
N ASN A 109 1.71 0.13 -2.91
CA ASN A 109 0.28 0.08 -3.14
C ASN A 109 -0.40 1.33 -2.60
N SER A 110 -1.29 1.92 -3.40
CA SER A 110 -2.16 3.02 -3.00
C SER A 110 -3.53 2.49 -2.61
N PHE A 111 -4.02 2.95 -1.46
CA PHE A 111 -5.31 2.56 -0.93
C PHE A 111 -6.25 3.76 -0.84
N TYR A 112 -7.50 3.56 -1.23
CA TYR A 112 -8.60 4.50 -1.08
C TYR A 112 -9.92 3.73 -0.95
N GLY A 113 -10.92 4.31 -0.29
CA GLY A 113 -12.15 3.64 0.07
C GLY A 113 -12.04 2.90 1.40
N LYS A 114 -12.83 1.88 1.61
CA LYS A 114 -12.87 1.10 2.85
C LYS A 114 -12.53 -0.36 2.57
N GLY A 115 -11.61 -0.93 3.33
CA GLY A 115 -11.25 -2.31 3.09
C GLY A 115 -10.12 -2.83 3.96
N THR A 116 -9.68 -4.03 3.59
CA THR A 116 -8.54 -4.72 4.21
C THR A 116 -7.60 -5.26 3.14
N ARG A 117 -6.34 -5.29 3.46
CA ARG A 117 -5.27 -5.87 2.62
C ARG A 117 -4.52 -6.91 3.42
N LEU A 118 -4.24 -8.06 2.80
CA LEU A 118 -3.33 -9.08 3.28
C LEU A 118 -2.34 -9.40 2.17
N ALA A 119 -1.05 -9.53 2.51
CA ALA A 119 -0.05 -10.02 1.57
C ALA A 119 0.93 -10.96 2.28
N VAL A 120 1.28 -12.01 1.58
CA VAL A 120 2.23 -13.04 2.02
C VAL A 120 3.33 -13.14 0.97
N ASN A 121 4.57 -13.08 1.41
CA ASN A 121 5.74 -13.22 0.57
C ASN A 121 6.61 -14.33 1.14
N LEU A 122 6.92 -15.32 0.32
CA LEU A 122 7.72 -16.48 0.66
C LEU A 122 8.96 -16.50 -0.21
N ARG A 123 10.10 -16.71 0.39
CA ARG A 123 11.38 -16.82 -0.30
C ARG A 123 12.10 -18.09 0.16
N TYR A 124 12.59 -18.85 -0.82
CA TYR A 124 13.39 -20.05 -0.63
C TYR A 124 14.70 -19.94 -1.42
N ASP A 125 15.82 -19.92 -0.70
CA ASP A 125 17.15 -19.89 -1.27
C ASP A 125 17.62 -21.35 -1.41
N CYS A 126 17.31 -22.02 -2.54
CA CYS A 126 17.61 -23.45 -2.75
C CYS A 126 19.11 -23.75 -2.63
N ASN A 127 19.92 -22.91 -3.30
CA ASN A 127 21.38 -22.99 -3.34
C ASN A 127 21.95 -21.59 -3.56
N ASN A 128 23.28 -21.45 -3.55
CA ASN A 128 23.96 -20.18 -3.83
C ASN A 128 23.65 -19.61 -5.22
N TRP A 129 23.23 -20.45 -6.15
CA TRP A 129 22.93 -20.08 -7.54
C TRP A 129 21.42 -20.02 -7.85
N LEU A 130 20.53 -20.65 -7.04
CA LEU A 130 19.09 -20.72 -7.29
C LEU A 130 18.28 -20.18 -6.11
N MET A 131 17.42 -19.19 -6.38
CA MET A 131 16.45 -18.65 -5.42
C MET A 131 15.07 -18.58 -6.07
N ILE A 132 14.06 -18.98 -5.32
CA ILE A 132 12.65 -18.93 -5.68
C ILE A 132 11.94 -17.98 -4.73
N GLN A 133 11.10 -17.09 -5.24
CA GLN A 133 10.30 -16.19 -4.43
C GLN A 133 8.89 -16.06 -5.01
N GLY A 134 7.88 -16.10 -4.14
CA GLY A 134 6.49 -15.89 -4.49
C GLY A 134 5.84 -14.86 -3.57
N LYS A 135 4.99 -14.01 -4.12
CA LYS A 135 4.15 -13.08 -3.36
C LYS A 135 2.70 -13.28 -3.77
N TRP A 136 1.85 -13.45 -2.78
CA TRP A 136 0.41 -13.43 -2.93
C TRP A 136 -0.16 -12.26 -2.15
N GLY A 137 -1.06 -11.51 -2.77
CA GLY A 137 -1.75 -10.40 -2.18
C GLY A 137 -3.26 -10.53 -2.35
N TRP A 138 -4.02 -10.13 -1.35
CA TRP A 138 -5.48 -10.11 -1.37
C TRP A 138 -5.98 -8.82 -0.75
N THR A 139 -6.89 -8.13 -1.47
CA THR A 139 -7.55 -6.90 -1.01
C THR A 139 -9.03 -7.10 -1.07
N HIS A 140 -9.71 -6.82 0.04
CA HIS A 140 -11.16 -6.79 0.12
C HIS A 140 -11.63 -5.34 0.31
N TYR A 141 -12.57 -4.90 -0.51
CA TYR A 141 -13.22 -3.59 -0.40
C TYR A 141 -14.63 -3.75 0.15
N ALA A 142 -14.96 -2.99 1.20
CA ALA A 142 -16.27 -3.02 1.84
C ALA A 142 -17.25 -1.97 1.27
N ASP A 143 -16.76 -1.06 0.42
CA ASP A 143 -17.50 0.12 -0.05
C ASP A 143 -17.86 0.05 -1.55
N ARG A 144 -17.48 -1.03 -2.24
CA ARG A 144 -17.69 -1.12 -3.71
C ARG A 144 -17.83 -2.56 -4.17
N ASN A 145 -18.56 -2.74 -5.28
CA ASN A 145 -18.73 -4.01 -5.97
C ASN A 145 -18.01 -4.03 -7.35
N ARG A 146 -17.19 -3.01 -7.61
CA ARG A 146 -16.34 -2.93 -8.81
C ARG A 146 -15.02 -2.28 -8.43
N ILE A 147 -13.92 -2.86 -8.89
CA ILE A 147 -12.56 -2.41 -8.63
C ILE A 147 -11.93 -2.04 -9.97
N SER A 148 -11.25 -0.88 -10.03
CA SER A 148 -10.67 -0.33 -11.25
C SER A 148 -11.71 0.09 -12.29
N SER A 149 -11.28 0.40 -13.51
CA SER A 149 -12.13 0.78 -14.64
C SER A 149 -11.48 0.41 -15.96
N GLY A 150 -12.30 0.28 -17.03
CA GLY A 150 -11.81 -0.08 -18.37
C GLY A 150 -11.39 -1.55 -18.45
N PRO A 151 -10.33 -1.88 -19.22
CA PRO A 151 -9.90 -3.27 -19.43
C PRO A 151 -9.45 -4.01 -18.15
N GLU A 152 -9.12 -3.28 -17.10
CA GLU A 152 -8.70 -3.83 -15.79
C GLU A 152 -9.83 -3.86 -14.76
N GLU A 153 -11.08 -3.68 -15.18
CA GLU A 153 -12.23 -3.71 -14.27
C GLU A 153 -12.45 -5.13 -13.74
N ILE A 154 -12.53 -5.24 -12.42
CA ILE A 154 -12.87 -6.49 -11.72
C ILE A 154 -14.27 -6.35 -11.16
N MET A 155 -15.17 -7.22 -11.61
CA MET A 155 -16.51 -7.36 -11.05
C MET A 155 -16.41 -8.07 -9.69
N GLY A 156 -16.72 -7.34 -8.62
CA GLY A 156 -16.65 -7.83 -7.26
C GLY A 156 -15.91 -6.88 -6.33
N ASN A 157 -15.81 -7.27 -5.09
CA ASN A 157 -15.18 -6.51 -4.00
C ASN A 157 -13.83 -7.07 -3.57
N ASN A 158 -13.35 -8.13 -4.23
CA ASN A 158 -12.09 -8.78 -3.93
C ASN A 158 -11.12 -8.66 -5.11
N LYS A 159 -9.88 -8.32 -4.80
CA LYS A 159 -8.76 -8.31 -5.75
C LYS A 159 -7.65 -9.18 -5.19
N ALA A 160 -7.21 -10.17 -5.97
CA ALA A 160 -6.03 -10.97 -5.67
C ALA A 160 -4.93 -10.69 -6.69
N ASP A 161 -3.69 -10.70 -6.24
CA ASP A 161 -2.50 -10.57 -7.06
C ASP A 161 -1.49 -11.67 -6.67
N LEU A 162 -0.90 -12.29 -7.68
CA LEU A 162 0.14 -13.29 -7.52
C LEU A 162 1.35 -12.90 -8.35
N GLN A 163 2.51 -12.92 -7.72
CA GLN A 163 3.78 -12.62 -8.37
C GLN A 163 4.77 -13.73 -8.06
N PHE A 164 5.58 -14.08 -9.03
CA PHE A 164 6.59 -15.12 -8.92
C PHE A 164 7.92 -14.66 -9.49
N LEU A 165 9.03 -15.00 -8.83
CA LEU A 165 10.39 -14.68 -9.25
C LEU A 165 11.29 -15.89 -9.09
N LEU A 166 11.98 -16.23 -10.16
CA LEU A 166 13.07 -17.20 -10.19
C LEU A 166 14.37 -16.45 -10.48
N ARG A 167 15.36 -16.63 -9.64
CA ARG A 167 16.70 -16.05 -9.86
C ARG A 167 17.74 -17.16 -9.99
N ILE A 168 18.47 -17.15 -11.10
CA ILE A 168 19.59 -18.02 -11.38
C ILE A 168 20.85 -17.15 -11.46
N LYS A 169 21.90 -17.53 -10.77
CA LYS A 169 23.24 -16.92 -10.87
C LYS A 169 24.15 -17.89 -11.57
N PHE A 170 24.84 -17.40 -12.55
CA PHE A 170 25.90 -18.12 -13.27
C PHE A 170 27.27 -17.77 -12.72
#